data_7370873711784fd773a7533ad7cc1775
#
_entry.id   7370873711784fd773a7533ad7cc1775
#
_cell.length_a   1.000
_cell.length_b   1.000
_cell.length_c   1.000
_cell.angle_alpha   90.00
_cell.angle_beta   90.00
_cell.angle_gamma   90.00
#
_symmetry.space_group_name_H-M   'P 1'
#
loop_
_entity.id
_entity.type
_entity.pdbx_description
1 polymer ?
#
loop_
_entity_poly.entity_id
_entity_poly.type
_entity_poly.pdbx_seq_one_letter_code
_entity_poly.pdbx_strand_id
1 'polypeptide(L)'
;MELTEKYAVWYSTCAGYELVQNYFYKENGTSKFEKDFGLKKRFIDYDHAISIWYGKEHGDLGDIGPDNSAIDNGFLFITTPVAERLYALGMEKISYIFAIPDFEYDNVSKKKNVMIFLDNIICSQKSSSWLDDILNDM
;
A
#
# COMPACT_ATOMS: atom_id res chain seq x y z
N MET A 1 -3.62 -20.21 11.91
CA MET A 1 -4.72 -19.24 11.76
C MET A 1 -4.29 -18.10 10.86
N GLU A 2 -5.13 -17.71 9.93
CA GLU A 2 -4.87 -16.58 9.05
C GLU A 2 -5.77 -15.41 9.40
N LEU A 3 -5.19 -14.22 9.34
CA LEU A 3 -5.94 -12.99 9.41
C LEU A 3 -6.12 -12.47 7.97
N THR A 4 -7.35 -12.19 7.61
CA THR A 4 -7.69 -11.69 6.28
C THR A 4 -8.23 -10.29 6.43
N GLU A 5 -7.69 -9.35 5.66
CA GLU A 5 -8.08 -7.96 5.75
C GLU A 5 -8.08 -7.34 4.36
N LYS A 6 -9.06 -6.48 4.12
CA LYS A 6 -9.16 -5.75 2.86
C LYS A 6 -8.40 -4.44 2.98
N TYR A 7 -7.55 -4.16 2.01
CA TYR A 7 -6.80 -2.91 1.93
C TYR A 7 -7.16 -2.18 0.65
N ALA A 8 -7.41 -0.89 0.75
CA ALA A 8 -7.43 -0.03 -0.43
C ALA A 8 -6.00 0.44 -0.68
N VAL A 9 -5.47 0.17 -1.88
CA VAL A 9 -4.05 0.38 -2.18
C VAL A 9 -3.87 1.41 -3.28
N TRP A 10 -3.01 2.39 -3.02
CA TRP A 10 -2.54 3.37 -4.00
C TRP A 10 -1.05 3.18 -4.21
N TYR A 11 -0.56 3.49 -5.40
CA TYR A 11 0.87 3.43 -5.70
C TYR A 11 1.31 4.71 -6.41
N SER A 12 2.63 4.90 -6.48
CA SER A 12 3.23 6.00 -7.22
C SER A 12 4.53 5.55 -7.87
N THR A 13 4.82 6.13 -9.04
CA THR A 13 6.07 5.93 -9.75
C THR A 13 6.98 7.16 -9.67
N CYS A 14 6.50 8.26 -9.08
CA CYS A 14 7.24 9.52 -9.06
C CYS A 14 7.27 10.19 -7.68
N ALA A 15 6.68 9.56 -6.66
CA ALA A 15 6.59 10.19 -5.35
C ALA A 15 7.95 10.18 -4.64
N GLY A 16 8.43 11.36 -4.25
CA GLY A 16 9.53 11.51 -3.34
C GLY A 16 9.03 11.80 -1.94
N TYR A 17 9.93 11.83 -0.97
CA TYR A 17 9.58 12.01 0.44
C TYR A 17 8.80 13.30 0.69
N GLU A 18 9.29 14.42 0.17
CA GLU A 18 8.61 15.70 0.36
C GLU A 18 7.25 15.76 -0.32
N LEU A 19 7.15 15.21 -1.52
CA LEU A 19 5.88 15.15 -2.24
C LEU A 19 4.83 14.36 -1.45
N VAL A 20 5.23 13.23 -0.88
CA VAL A 20 4.33 12.41 -0.08
C VAL A 20 3.93 13.13 1.19
N GLN A 21 4.89 13.74 1.89
CA GLN A 21 4.61 14.51 3.10
C GLN A 21 3.58 15.61 2.82
N ASN A 22 3.77 16.37 1.76
CA ASN A 22 2.86 17.45 1.41
C ASN A 22 1.50 16.94 0.96
N TYR A 23 1.47 15.83 0.26
CA TYR A 23 0.23 15.26 -0.26
C TYR A 23 -0.68 14.76 0.87
N PHE A 24 -0.09 14.23 1.92
CA PHE A 24 -0.83 13.71 3.08
C PHE A 24 -0.94 14.70 4.23
N TYR A 25 -0.35 15.90 4.09
CA TYR A 25 -0.45 16.92 5.12
C TYR A 25 -1.89 17.44 5.22
N LYS A 26 -2.40 17.45 6.45
CA LYS A 26 -3.77 17.92 6.70
C LYS A 26 -3.78 19.41 6.96
N GLU A 27 -4.46 20.14 6.10
CA GLU A 27 -4.73 21.57 6.26
C GLU A 27 -6.22 21.71 6.53
N ASN A 28 -6.56 22.30 7.66
CA ASN A 28 -7.96 22.42 8.11
C ASN A 28 -8.64 21.04 8.21
N GLY A 29 -7.90 20.04 8.63
CA GLY A 29 -8.41 18.69 8.84
C GLY A 29 -8.51 17.81 7.62
N THR A 30 -8.08 18.29 6.45
CA THR A 30 -8.19 17.54 5.20
C THR A 30 -6.90 17.63 4.39
N SER A 31 -6.40 16.50 3.89
CA SER A 31 -5.23 16.44 3.03
C SER A 31 -5.62 16.55 1.55
N LYS A 32 -4.63 16.84 0.70
CA LYS A 32 -4.84 16.81 -0.75
C LYS A 32 -5.27 15.42 -1.22
N PHE A 33 -4.69 14.38 -0.62
CA PHE A 33 -5.06 13.00 -0.90
C PHE A 33 -6.56 12.78 -0.68
N GLU A 34 -7.06 13.21 0.47
CA GLU A 34 -8.48 13.05 0.80
C GLU A 34 -9.38 13.84 -0.15
N LYS A 35 -8.95 15.04 -0.56
CA LYS A 35 -9.71 15.84 -1.52
C LYS A 35 -9.73 15.20 -2.90
N ASP A 36 -8.57 14.75 -3.36
CA ASP A 36 -8.42 14.20 -4.71
C ASP A 36 -9.25 12.93 -4.92
N PHE A 37 -9.34 12.09 -3.88
CA PHE A 37 -10.06 10.82 -3.96
C PHE A 37 -11.42 10.83 -3.29
N GLY A 38 -11.89 12.01 -2.87
CA GLY A 38 -13.24 12.15 -2.32
C GLY A 38 -13.43 11.48 -0.96
N LEU A 39 -12.42 11.50 -0.11
CA LEU A 39 -12.42 10.77 1.15
C LEU A 39 -12.68 11.65 2.38
N LYS A 40 -13.07 12.90 2.19
CA LYS A 40 -13.24 13.86 3.28
C LYS A 40 -14.15 13.40 4.42
N LYS A 41 -15.21 12.68 4.09
CA LYS A 41 -16.22 12.26 5.05
C LYS A 41 -16.02 10.83 5.54
N ARG A 42 -14.96 10.18 5.11
CA ARG A 42 -14.69 8.79 5.47
C ARG A 42 -13.65 8.74 6.57
N PHE A 43 -13.85 7.78 7.47
CA PHE A 43 -12.84 7.51 8.49
C PHE A 43 -11.67 6.75 7.86
N ILE A 44 -10.45 7.24 8.08
CA ILE A 44 -9.24 6.59 7.60
C ILE A 44 -8.35 6.30 8.79
N ASP A 45 -8.01 5.03 8.97
CA ASP A 45 -7.12 4.60 10.03
C ASP A 45 -5.66 4.80 9.59
N TYR A 46 -5.18 6.02 9.72
CA TYR A 46 -3.79 6.35 9.36
C TYR A 46 -2.77 5.67 10.27
N ASP A 47 -3.16 5.35 11.50
CA ASP A 47 -2.25 4.72 12.44
C ASP A 47 -1.87 3.30 12.01
N HIS A 48 -2.77 2.63 11.30
CA HIS A 48 -2.55 1.27 10.82
C HIS A 48 -2.35 1.21 9.30
N ALA A 49 -2.33 2.35 8.63
CA ALA A 49 -2.05 2.39 7.21
C ALA A 49 -0.60 2.01 6.95
N ILE A 50 -0.37 1.39 5.80
CA ILE A 50 0.95 0.90 5.42
C ILE A 50 1.55 1.81 4.36
N SER A 51 2.77 2.27 4.61
CA SER A 51 3.55 3.07 3.66
C SER A 51 4.84 2.34 3.36
N ILE A 52 5.10 2.05 2.10
CA ILE A 52 6.29 1.30 1.69
C ILE A 52 7.02 2.05 0.58
N TRP A 53 8.30 2.29 0.78
CA TRP A 53 9.20 2.84 -0.23
C TRP A 53 9.94 1.69 -0.91
N TYR A 54 9.94 1.68 -2.24
CA TYR A 54 10.48 0.55 -3.00
C TYR A 54 11.94 0.76 -3.44
N GLY A 55 12.40 2.00 -3.54
CA GLY A 55 13.77 2.29 -3.87
C GLY A 55 14.70 2.32 -2.66
N LYS A 56 16.00 2.32 -2.91
CA LYS A 56 17.01 2.42 -1.83
C LYS A 56 16.87 3.73 -1.07
N GLU A 57 16.51 4.78 -1.78
CA GLU A 57 16.20 6.07 -1.17
C GLU A 57 14.78 6.45 -1.50
N HIS A 58 14.18 7.28 -0.65
CA HIS A 58 12.80 7.70 -0.84
C HIS A 58 12.67 8.49 -2.15
N GLY A 59 11.82 8.00 -3.03
CA GLY A 59 11.60 8.59 -4.33
C GLY A 59 12.20 7.81 -5.48
N ASP A 60 13.14 6.91 -5.22
CA ASP A 60 13.73 6.07 -6.25
C ASP A 60 12.77 4.94 -6.61
N LEU A 61 12.87 4.49 -7.87
CA LEU A 61 12.14 3.29 -8.30
C LEU A 61 12.83 2.04 -7.77
N GLY A 62 12.03 1.07 -7.35
CA GLY A 62 12.52 -0.21 -6.90
C GLY A 62 11.67 -1.34 -7.43
N ASP A 63 12.24 -2.54 -7.45
CA ASP A 63 11.55 -3.73 -7.94
C ASP A 63 10.33 -4.06 -7.08
N ILE A 64 9.24 -4.44 -7.72
CA ILE A 64 8.01 -4.82 -7.01
C ILE A 64 8.05 -6.27 -6.56
N GLY A 65 9.01 -7.06 -7.01
CA GLY A 65 9.12 -8.46 -6.66
C GLY A 65 9.68 -8.70 -5.26
N PRO A 66 9.64 -9.97 -4.82
CA PRO A 66 10.03 -10.33 -3.44
C PRO A 66 11.52 -10.21 -3.15
N ASP A 67 12.35 -10.08 -4.19
CA ASP A 67 13.80 -9.98 -4.03
C ASP A 67 14.29 -8.58 -3.69
N ASN A 68 13.39 -7.61 -3.61
CA ASN A 68 13.77 -6.23 -3.30
C ASN A 68 14.18 -6.11 -1.83
N SER A 69 15.48 -5.91 -1.59
CA SER A 69 16.05 -5.83 -0.25
C SER A 69 15.66 -4.55 0.50
N ALA A 70 15.11 -3.56 -0.18
CA ALA A 70 14.63 -2.33 0.47
C ALA A 70 13.33 -2.56 1.24
N ILE A 71 12.65 -3.68 1.01
CA ILE A 71 11.37 -3.99 1.62
C ILE A 71 11.56 -5.05 2.70
N ASP A 72 11.01 -4.76 3.89
CA ASP A 72 11.01 -5.72 4.99
C ASP A 72 10.14 -6.94 4.66
N ASN A 73 10.65 -8.14 4.97
CA ASN A 73 9.93 -9.39 4.73
C ASN A 73 8.58 -9.44 5.49
N GLY A 74 8.45 -8.68 6.56
CA GLY A 74 7.18 -8.59 7.29
C GLY A 74 6.03 -8.02 6.49
N PHE A 75 6.30 -7.37 5.35
CA PHE A 75 5.27 -6.80 4.49
C PHE A 75 4.92 -7.67 3.29
N LEU A 76 5.48 -8.88 3.17
CA LEU A 76 5.20 -9.75 2.03
C LEU A 76 3.71 -10.09 1.90
N PHE A 77 2.97 -10.10 3.00
CA PHE A 77 1.53 -10.37 2.98
C PHE A 77 0.76 -9.36 2.12
N ILE A 78 1.28 -8.14 1.96
CA ILE A 78 0.67 -7.12 1.12
C ILE A 78 1.46 -6.89 -0.16
N THR A 79 2.79 -6.90 -0.12
CA THR A 79 3.59 -6.63 -1.32
C THR A 79 3.42 -7.72 -2.38
N THR A 80 3.19 -8.96 -1.98
CA THR A 80 2.99 -10.06 -2.92
C THR A 80 1.71 -9.87 -3.77
N PRO A 81 0.52 -9.67 -3.17
CA PRO A 81 -0.67 -9.43 -4.00
C PRO A 81 -0.60 -8.09 -4.75
N VAL A 82 0.06 -7.08 -4.18
CA VAL A 82 0.27 -5.80 -4.88
C VAL A 82 1.11 -6.02 -6.13
N ALA A 83 2.19 -6.80 -6.03
CA ALA A 83 3.04 -7.12 -7.18
C ALA A 83 2.25 -7.82 -8.29
N GLU A 84 1.40 -8.76 -7.93
CA GLU A 84 0.56 -9.45 -8.91
C GLU A 84 -0.31 -8.48 -9.71
N ARG A 85 -0.92 -7.50 -9.03
CA ARG A 85 -1.75 -6.50 -9.67
C ARG A 85 -0.92 -5.59 -10.58
N LEU A 86 0.27 -5.20 -10.12
CA LEU A 86 1.16 -4.32 -10.89
C LEU A 86 1.73 -5.03 -12.12
N TYR A 87 2.09 -6.31 -12.01
CA TYR A 87 2.53 -7.09 -13.17
C TYR A 87 1.43 -7.19 -14.21
N ALA A 88 0.18 -7.34 -13.78
CA ALA A 88 -0.95 -7.38 -14.69
C ALA A 88 -1.12 -6.07 -15.47
N LEU A 89 -0.62 -4.96 -14.93
CA LEU A 89 -0.61 -3.66 -15.60
C LEU A 89 0.66 -3.43 -16.44
N GLY A 90 1.55 -4.42 -16.49
CA GLY A 90 2.81 -4.31 -17.23
C GLY A 90 3.90 -3.54 -16.49
N MET A 91 3.79 -3.40 -15.18
CA MET A 91 4.75 -2.65 -14.37
C MET A 91 5.73 -3.58 -13.67
N GLU A 92 6.96 -3.14 -13.53
CA GLU A 92 8.02 -3.90 -12.85
C GLU A 92 8.64 -3.12 -11.69
N LYS A 93 8.51 -1.80 -11.71
CA LYS A 93 9.10 -0.91 -10.69
C LYS A 93 8.15 0.20 -10.32
N ILE A 94 8.13 0.55 -9.04
CA ILE A 94 7.39 1.70 -8.52
C ILE A 94 8.25 2.37 -7.44
N SER A 95 7.82 3.52 -6.96
CA SER A 95 8.55 4.21 -5.88
C SER A 95 7.87 4.03 -4.51
N TYR A 96 6.55 3.89 -4.46
CA TYR A 96 5.82 3.98 -3.20
C TYR A 96 4.45 3.34 -3.29
N ILE A 97 4.01 2.73 -2.17
CA ILE A 97 2.60 2.37 -1.99
C ILE A 97 2.08 2.93 -0.68
N PHE A 98 0.78 3.20 -0.67
CA PHE A 98 0.02 3.57 0.52
C PHE A 98 -1.22 2.68 0.56
N ALA A 99 -1.41 1.96 1.67
CA ALA A 99 -2.51 1.02 1.82
C ALA A 99 -3.29 1.31 3.08
N ILE A 100 -4.60 1.40 2.96
CA ILE A 100 -5.51 1.69 4.08
C ILE A 100 -6.21 0.40 4.47
N PRO A 101 -6.04 -0.07 5.73
CA PRO A 101 -6.67 -1.31 6.18
C PRO A 101 -8.17 -1.13 6.41
N ASP A 102 -8.89 -2.24 6.26
CA ASP A 102 -10.34 -2.30 6.49
C ASP A 102 -11.07 -1.17 5.77
N PHE A 103 -10.70 -0.97 4.50
CA PHE A 103 -11.18 0.15 3.72
C PHE A 103 -11.41 -0.30 2.28
N GLU A 104 -12.51 0.15 1.69
CA GLU A 104 -12.80 -0.11 0.29
C GLU A 104 -13.00 1.22 -0.43
N TYR A 105 -12.22 1.44 -1.49
CA TYR A 105 -12.37 2.61 -2.33
C TYR A 105 -13.17 2.21 -3.57
N ASP A 106 -14.32 2.83 -3.73
CA ASP A 106 -15.25 2.52 -4.80
C ASP A 106 -15.56 3.71 -5.71
N ASN A 107 -14.79 4.77 -5.58
CA ASN A 107 -14.98 5.98 -6.37
C ASN A 107 -14.33 5.82 -7.75
N VAL A 108 -14.75 6.68 -8.70
CA VAL A 108 -14.27 6.59 -10.09
C VAL A 108 -12.89 7.20 -10.29
N SER A 109 -12.43 8.05 -9.38
CA SER A 109 -11.11 8.70 -9.50
C SER A 109 -9.99 7.70 -9.27
N LYS A 110 -9.17 7.45 -10.28
CA LYS A 110 -8.09 6.47 -10.19
C LYS A 110 -6.71 7.10 -10.11
N LYS A 111 -6.49 8.21 -10.81
CA LYS A 111 -5.19 8.86 -10.83
C LYS A 111 -5.33 10.34 -10.50
N LYS A 112 -4.62 10.79 -9.48
CA LYS A 112 -4.58 12.19 -9.09
C LYS A 112 -3.17 12.54 -8.61
N ASN A 113 -2.63 13.62 -9.15
CA ASN A 113 -1.28 14.09 -8.80
C ASN A 113 -0.27 12.94 -8.86
N VAL A 114 0.34 12.60 -7.73
CA VAL A 114 1.40 11.58 -7.67
C VAL A 114 0.88 10.18 -7.35
N MET A 115 -0.40 10.04 -6.97
CA MET A 115 -0.95 8.76 -6.53
C MET A 115 -1.93 8.19 -7.53
N ILE A 116 -1.87 6.88 -7.69
CA ILE A 116 -2.76 6.13 -8.58
C ILE A 116 -3.42 5.05 -7.75
N PHE A 117 -4.76 4.97 -7.78
CA PHE A 117 -5.46 3.87 -7.10
C PHE A 117 -5.22 2.57 -7.85
N LEU A 118 -4.73 1.56 -7.15
CA LEU A 118 -4.45 0.26 -7.73
C LEU A 118 -5.66 -0.66 -7.67
N ASP A 119 -6.10 -1.02 -6.47
CA ASP A 119 -7.23 -1.93 -6.28
C ASP A 119 -7.53 -2.05 -4.79
N ASN A 120 -8.71 -2.61 -4.51
CA ASN A 120 -9.04 -3.10 -3.17
C ASN A 120 -8.56 -4.54 -3.11
N ILE A 121 -7.60 -4.81 -2.24
CA ILE A 121 -6.90 -6.10 -2.21
C ILE A 121 -7.17 -6.79 -0.89
N ILE A 122 -7.55 -8.06 -0.96
CA ILE A 122 -7.69 -8.89 0.23
C ILE A 122 -6.33 -9.52 0.50
N CYS A 123 -5.77 -9.21 1.66
CA CYS A 123 -4.48 -9.73 2.07
C CYS A 123 -4.66 -10.72 3.20
N SER A 124 -3.97 -11.85 3.11
CA SER A 124 -3.96 -12.85 4.17
C SER A 124 -2.63 -12.78 4.91
N GLN A 125 -2.70 -12.62 6.23
CA GLN A 125 -1.53 -12.61 7.07
C GLN A 125 -1.69 -13.66 8.15
N LYS A 126 -0.71 -14.55 8.26
CA LYS A 126 -0.71 -15.54 9.33
C LYS A 126 -0.39 -14.85 10.64
N SER A 127 -1.26 -15.02 11.63
CA SER A 127 -1.12 -14.37 12.93
C SER A 127 0.14 -14.80 13.67
N SER A 128 0.61 -16.03 13.44
CA SER A 128 1.81 -16.57 14.07
C SER A 128 2.38 -17.61 13.13
N SER A 129 3.19 -17.18 12.16
CA SER A 129 3.68 -18.09 11.11
C SER A 129 4.43 -19.28 11.68
N TRP A 130 5.31 -19.06 12.69
CA TRP A 130 6.04 -20.14 13.34
C TRP A 130 5.11 -21.09 14.09
N LEU A 131 4.05 -20.56 14.71
CA LEU A 131 3.08 -21.37 15.43
C LEU A 131 2.21 -22.19 14.47
N ASP A 132 1.81 -21.57 13.36
CA ASP A 132 1.06 -22.29 12.33
C ASP A 132 1.88 -23.43 11.74
N ASP A 133 3.17 -23.23 11.55
CA ASP A 133 4.08 -24.29 11.08
C ASP A 133 4.15 -25.44 12.07
N ILE A 134 4.22 -25.15 13.35
CA ILE A 134 4.21 -26.17 14.40
C ILE A 134 2.90 -26.94 14.39
N LEU A 135 1.78 -26.24 14.29
CA LEU A 135 0.47 -26.88 14.28
C LEU A 135 0.25 -27.75 13.05
N ASN A 136 0.80 -27.34 11.91
CA ASN A 136 0.68 -28.11 10.66
C ASN A 136 1.53 -29.38 10.70
N ASP A 137 2.60 -29.40 11.48
CA ASP A 137 3.47 -30.57 11.62
C ASP A 137 2.91 -31.58 12.62
N MET A 138 1.88 -31.22 13.32
CA MET A 138 1.21 -32.11 14.25
C MET A 138 0.12 -32.91 13.53
#